data_319135d192ec6ff671171cd90745f64f
#
_entry.id   319135d192ec6ff671171cd90745f64f
#
_cell.length_a   1.000
_cell.length_b   1.000
_cell.length_c   1.000
_cell.angle_alpha   90.00
_cell.angle_beta   90.00
_cell.angle_gamma   90.00
#
_symmetry.space_group_name_H-M   'P 1'
#
loop_
_entity.id
_entity.type
_entity.pdbx_description
1 polymer ?
#
loop_
_entity_poly.entity_id
_entity_poly.type
_entity_poly.pdbx_seq_one_letter_code
_entity_poly.pdbx_strand_id
1 'polypeptide(L)'
;MFSKVLIANRGEIAVRLMRALRDLGIASVAVHARDDVSALHAQLADTAVALDATGPSAYLDVAALIAVAKAQGCDAVHPGYGFLSERADFAQACAEAGLVFIGPTPEQLGLFGDKARARALATQCDVPVMPGSAGAVTLAQAQAFFAEQHAQGAGVMVKAIGGGGGRGMRAVIDVHELPEAHARCMSEARAAFGIEGVYVERLMRNARHIEVQVLGDGQSVASLGERECTLQRRFQKLVEIAPSPSLPEALRARVTQAALRMAKAVGYRGLGTFEFLVDAGSTTLPFVFIEANPRLQVEHTVTEAVTGLDLVQLQIAVAAGQPLDELGVDADRTAPQRGFAV
;
A
#
# COMPACT_ATOMS: atom_id res chain seq x y z
N MET A 1 -17.72 2.73 -19.20
CA MET A 1 -16.30 2.37 -19.37
C MET A 1 -15.57 3.58 -19.96
N PHE A 2 -14.31 3.80 -19.62
CA PHE A 2 -13.51 4.92 -20.17
C PHE A 2 -13.22 4.72 -21.66
N SER A 3 -12.97 5.81 -22.38
CA SER A 3 -12.51 5.77 -23.76
C SER A 3 -10.99 5.93 -23.86
N LYS A 4 -10.39 6.72 -22.98
CA LYS A 4 -8.97 7.01 -22.98
C LYS A 4 -8.41 7.28 -21.59
N VAL A 5 -7.30 6.65 -21.23
CA VAL A 5 -6.67 6.74 -19.89
C VAL A 5 -5.22 7.23 -19.99
N LEU A 6 -4.89 8.26 -19.20
CA LEU A 6 -3.51 8.65 -18.96
C LEU A 6 -2.86 7.68 -17.96
N ILE A 7 -1.67 7.18 -18.28
CA ILE A 7 -0.83 6.39 -17.37
C ILE A 7 0.22 7.32 -16.77
N ALA A 8 0.00 7.73 -15.51
CA ALA A 8 0.88 8.64 -14.77
C ALA A 8 2.03 7.85 -14.09
N ASN A 9 2.72 7.03 -14.86
CA ASN A 9 3.80 6.17 -14.38
C ASN A 9 4.73 5.78 -15.53
N ARG A 10 5.78 5.01 -15.24
CA ARG A 10 6.80 4.54 -16.19
C ARG A 10 7.13 3.06 -15.99
N GLY A 11 7.99 2.54 -16.87
CA GLY A 11 8.59 1.22 -16.71
C GLY A 11 7.59 0.07 -16.85
N GLU A 12 7.79 -0.99 -16.08
CA GLU A 12 7.02 -2.22 -16.21
C GLU A 12 5.56 -2.03 -15.86
N ILE A 13 5.25 -1.23 -14.81
CA ILE A 13 3.85 -1.02 -14.42
C ILE A 13 3.07 -0.24 -15.49
N ALA A 14 3.70 0.74 -16.16
CA ALA A 14 3.04 1.42 -17.28
C ALA A 14 2.72 0.44 -18.41
N VAL A 15 3.64 -0.48 -18.72
CA VAL A 15 3.39 -1.55 -19.72
C VAL A 15 2.27 -2.49 -19.26
N ARG A 16 2.25 -2.86 -17.97
CA ARG A 16 1.18 -3.69 -17.39
C ARG A 16 -0.20 -3.04 -17.55
N LEU A 17 -0.28 -1.73 -17.24
CA LEU A 17 -1.51 -0.95 -17.39
C LEU A 17 -1.97 -0.86 -18.85
N MET A 18 -1.05 -0.61 -19.79
CA MET A 18 -1.36 -0.57 -21.22
C MET A 18 -1.94 -1.88 -21.73
N ARG A 19 -1.41 -3.02 -21.26
CA ARG A 19 -1.95 -4.33 -21.62
C ARG A 19 -3.39 -4.48 -21.15
N ALA A 20 -3.69 -4.14 -19.89
CA ALA A 20 -5.04 -4.19 -19.37
C ALA A 20 -6.00 -3.24 -20.13
N LEU A 21 -5.56 -2.02 -20.41
CA LEU A 21 -6.36 -1.05 -21.19
C LEU A 21 -6.65 -1.57 -22.59
N ARG A 22 -5.65 -2.11 -23.27
CA ARG A 22 -5.81 -2.71 -24.61
C ARG A 22 -6.81 -3.87 -24.61
N ASP A 23 -6.72 -4.76 -23.60
CA ASP A 23 -7.64 -5.90 -23.49
C ASP A 23 -9.09 -5.45 -23.21
N LEU A 24 -9.25 -4.27 -22.59
CA LEU A 24 -10.55 -3.61 -22.38
C LEU A 24 -11.00 -2.72 -23.56
N GLY A 25 -10.20 -2.57 -24.61
CA GLY A 25 -10.49 -1.70 -25.74
C GLY A 25 -10.39 -0.20 -25.42
N ILE A 26 -9.62 0.19 -24.42
CA ILE A 26 -9.43 1.56 -23.94
C ILE A 26 -8.10 2.09 -24.45
N ALA A 27 -8.10 3.29 -25.06
CA ALA A 27 -6.89 3.92 -25.55
C ALA A 27 -5.98 4.38 -24.41
N SER A 28 -4.67 4.16 -24.58
CA SER A 28 -3.65 4.50 -23.60
C SER A 28 -2.86 5.75 -24.00
N VAL A 29 -2.65 6.66 -23.05
CA VAL A 29 -1.71 7.77 -23.17
C VAL A 29 -0.59 7.57 -22.16
N ALA A 30 0.63 7.34 -22.62
CA ALA A 30 1.80 7.32 -21.75
C ALA A 30 2.44 8.71 -21.66
N VAL A 31 3.00 9.02 -20.50
CA VAL A 31 3.95 10.12 -20.35
C VAL A 31 5.36 9.55 -20.20
N HIS A 32 6.35 10.31 -20.66
CA HIS A 32 7.75 9.94 -20.43
C HIS A 32 8.62 11.18 -20.17
N ALA A 33 9.60 11.04 -19.30
CA ALA A 33 10.65 12.03 -19.13
C ALA A 33 11.48 12.15 -20.42
N ARG A 34 12.21 13.25 -20.63
CA ARG A 34 13.02 13.46 -21.85
C ARG A 34 14.06 12.34 -22.06
N ASP A 35 14.62 11.81 -21.00
CA ASP A 35 15.59 10.71 -21.00
C ASP A 35 14.96 9.31 -21.10
N ASP A 36 13.62 9.21 -20.99
CA ASP A 36 12.86 7.94 -21.12
C ASP A 36 12.21 7.75 -22.51
N VAL A 37 12.54 8.58 -23.51
CA VAL A 37 11.90 8.55 -24.84
C VAL A 37 12.01 7.19 -25.54
N SER A 38 13.09 6.43 -25.30
CA SER A 38 13.29 5.08 -25.84
C SER A 38 12.77 3.97 -24.94
N ALA A 39 12.18 4.28 -23.82
CA ALA A 39 11.66 3.28 -22.87
C ALA A 39 10.45 2.55 -23.47
N LEU A 40 10.31 1.27 -23.12
CA LEU A 40 9.30 0.36 -23.69
C LEU A 40 7.87 0.92 -23.52
N HIS A 41 7.56 1.55 -22.38
CA HIS A 41 6.25 2.12 -22.13
C HIS A 41 5.92 3.29 -23.08
N ALA A 42 6.91 4.09 -23.49
CA ALA A 42 6.69 5.15 -24.47
C ALA A 42 6.48 4.61 -25.89
N GLN A 43 7.05 3.42 -26.19
CA GLN A 43 6.92 2.80 -27.51
C GLN A 43 5.60 2.00 -27.69
N LEU A 44 5.03 1.49 -26.61
CA LEU A 44 3.88 0.58 -26.64
C LEU A 44 2.53 1.31 -26.48
N ALA A 45 2.52 2.54 -26.00
CA ALA A 45 1.30 3.33 -25.83
C ALA A 45 0.68 3.72 -27.18
N ASP A 46 -0.65 3.87 -27.23
CA ASP A 46 -1.32 4.42 -28.40
C ASP A 46 -0.91 5.88 -28.67
N THR A 47 -0.63 6.63 -27.59
CA THR A 47 -0.05 7.97 -27.65
C THR A 47 1.01 8.11 -26.57
N ALA A 48 2.18 8.65 -26.91
CA ALA A 48 3.23 8.98 -25.95
C ALA A 48 3.50 10.48 -25.94
N VAL A 49 3.58 11.09 -24.75
CA VAL A 49 3.79 12.53 -24.57
C VAL A 49 5.01 12.77 -23.69
N ALA A 50 5.95 13.55 -24.20
CA ALA A 50 7.13 13.96 -23.46
C ALA A 50 6.77 14.99 -22.37
N LEU A 51 7.25 14.76 -21.16
CA LEU A 51 7.25 15.74 -20.06
C LEU A 51 8.47 16.66 -20.18
N ASP A 52 8.31 17.92 -19.77
CA ASP A 52 9.38 18.93 -19.90
C ASP A 52 10.42 18.85 -18.75
N ALA A 53 10.81 17.62 -18.39
CA ALA A 53 11.79 17.34 -17.34
C ALA A 53 12.50 16.02 -17.61
N THR A 54 13.58 15.75 -16.87
CA THR A 54 14.36 14.50 -16.91
C THR A 54 14.26 13.74 -15.60
N GLY A 55 14.47 12.42 -15.67
CA GLY A 55 14.51 11.55 -14.52
C GLY A 55 13.18 11.38 -13.78
N PRO A 56 13.19 10.75 -12.60
CA PRO A 56 11.98 10.42 -11.85
C PRO A 56 11.14 11.62 -11.41
N SER A 57 11.74 12.78 -11.22
CA SER A 57 11.04 14.02 -10.81
C SER A 57 10.00 14.48 -11.83
N ALA A 58 10.18 14.17 -13.12
CA ALA A 58 9.22 14.48 -14.17
C ALA A 58 7.83 13.88 -13.88
N TYR A 59 7.78 12.70 -13.27
CA TYR A 59 6.54 11.98 -12.94
C TYR A 59 5.88 12.45 -11.63
N LEU A 60 6.43 13.47 -10.97
CA LEU A 60 5.89 14.07 -9.74
C LEU A 60 5.22 15.44 -9.98
N ASP A 61 5.22 15.93 -11.20
CA ASP A 61 4.59 17.20 -11.57
C ASP A 61 3.09 16.99 -11.84
N VAL A 62 2.29 17.25 -10.83
CA VAL A 62 0.82 17.12 -10.88
C VAL A 62 0.23 17.99 -11.99
N ALA A 63 0.69 19.24 -12.10
CA ALA A 63 0.13 20.21 -13.08
C ALA A 63 0.42 19.77 -14.53
N ALA A 64 1.64 19.30 -14.79
CA ALA A 64 2.03 18.79 -16.11
C ALA A 64 1.20 17.55 -16.50
N LEU A 65 1.01 16.60 -15.56
CA LEU A 65 0.22 15.38 -15.82
C LEU A 65 -1.25 15.68 -16.12
N ILE A 66 -1.86 16.59 -15.35
CA ILE A 66 -3.25 17.04 -15.59
C ILE A 66 -3.35 17.76 -16.94
N ALA A 67 -2.39 18.63 -17.27
CA ALA A 67 -2.38 19.34 -18.55
C ALA A 67 -2.30 18.36 -19.73
N VAL A 68 -1.45 17.33 -19.65
CA VAL A 68 -1.34 16.28 -20.67
C VAL A 68 -2.65 15.49 -20.77
N ALA A 69 -3.24 15.07 -19.65
CA ALA A 69 -4.50 14.31 -19.65
C ALA A 69 -5.62 15.08 -20.37
N LYS A 70 -5.76 16.38 -20.07
CA LYS A 70 -6.77 17.26 -20.72
C LYS A 70 -6.46 17.47 -22.19
N ALA A 71 -5.21 17.77 -22.55
CA ALA A 71 -4.82 18.01 -23.94
C ALA A 71 -5.02 16.78 -24.83
N GLN A 72 -4.87 15.58 -24.26
CA GLN A 72 -5.06 14.31 -24.95
C GLN A 72 -6.52 13.82 -24.91
N GLY A 73 -7.43 14.53 -24.23
CA GLY A 73 -8.83 14.13 -24.08
C GLY A 73 -9.01 12.83 -23.31
N CYS A 74 -8.23 12.65 -22.23
CA CYS A 74 -8.39 11.48 -21.35
C CYS A 74 -9.62 11.64 -20.44
N ASP A 75 -10.27 10.53 -20.13
CA ASP A 75 -11.40 10.46 -19.19
C ASP A 75 -10.91 10.20 -17.77
N ALA A 76 -9.77 9.48 -17.65
CA ALA A 76 -9.24 9.04 -16.37
C ALA A 76 -7.70 9.02 -16.35
N VAL A 77 -7.16 8.92 -15.14
CA VAL A 77 -5.73 8.82 -14.88
C VAL A 77 -5.46 7.61 -14.01
N HIS A 78 -4.56 6.73 -14.44
CA HIS A 78 -4.09 5.61 -13.65
C HIS A 78 -2.69 5.88 -13.10
N PRO A 79 -2.51 5.97 -11.78
CA PRO A 79 -1.21 6.31 -11.17
C PRO A 79 -0.25 5.11 -11.06
N GLY A 80 -0.73 3.88 -11.23
CA GLY A 80 0.03 2.65 -10.95
C GLY A 80 0.37 2.50 -9.48
N TYR A 81 1.66 2.32 -9.18
CA TYR A 81 2.21 2.34 -7.83
C TYR A 81 3.48 3.23 -7.76
N GLY A 82 3.87 3.65 -6.54
CA GLY A 82 4.94 4.65 -6.37
C GLY A 82 4.53 6.02 -6.90
N PHE A 83 5.48 6.92 -7.07
CA PHE A 83 5.25 8.31 -7.53
C PHE A 83 4.05 8.98 -6.84
N LEU A 84 2.99 9.26 -7.59
CA LEU A 84 1.81 9.98 -7.12
C LEU A 84 0.63 9.06 -6.72
N SER A 85 0.82 7.74 -6.70
CA SER A 85 -0.28 6.78 -6.49
C SER A 85 -0.96 6.89 -5.12
N GLU A 86 -0.27 7.40 -4.10
CA GLU A 86 -0.79 7.60 -2.74
C GLU A 86 -1.00 9.09 -2.39
N ARG A 87 -0.91 9.98 -3.39
CA ARG A 87 -1.01 11.42 -3.20
C ARG A 87 -2.47 11.89 -3.28
N ALA A 88 -3.04 12.26 -2.14
CA ALA A 88 -4.40 12.78 -2.04
C ALA A 88 -4.61 14.05 -2.88
N ASP A 89 -3.61 14.94 -2.93
CA ASP A 89 -3.65 16.16 -3.72
C ASP A 89 -3.67 15.88 -5.24
N PHE A 90 -3.02 14.81 -5.71
CA PHE A 90 -3.11 14.42 -7.11
C PHE A 90 -4.50 13.89 -7.46
N ALA A 91 -5.07 13.02 -6.62
CA ALA A 91 -6.44 12.52 -6.82
C ALA A 91 -7.46 13.68 -6.79
N GLN A 92 -7.28 14.65 -5.89
CA GLN A 92 -8.10 15.85 -5.82
C GLN A 92 -7.96 16.71 -7.10
N ALA A 93 -6.74 16.94 -7.58
CA ALA A 93 -6.49 17.69 -8.81
C ALA A 93 -7.10 17.00 -10.04
N CYS A 94 -7.11 15.67 -10.10
CA CYS A 94 -7.83 14.92 -11.13
C CYS A 94 -9.32 15.24 -11.08
N ALA A 95 -9.95 15.16 -9.90
CA ALA A 95 -11.38 15.41 -9.74
C ALA A 95 -11.76 16.86 -10.13
N GLU A 96 -10.96 17.85 -9.71
CA GLU A 96 -11.14 19.26 -10.07
C GLU A 96 -10.99 19.53 -11.58
N ALA A 97 -10.18 18.70 -12.25
CA ALA A 97 -9.99 18.76 -13.69
C ALA A 97 -11.08 18.00 -14.50
N GLY A 98 -12.04 17.34 -13.81
CA GLY A 98 -13.05 16.48 -14.42
C GLY A 98 -12.51 15.13 -14.90
N LEU A 99 -11.40 14.67 -14.33
CA LEU A 99 -10.77 13.38 -14.62
C LEU A 99 -11.05 12.38 -13.50
N VAL A 100 -11.31 11.13 -13.83
CA VAL A 100 -11.43 10.08 -12.83
C VAL A 100 -10.04 9.59 -12.43
N PHE A 101 -9.70 9.69 -11.15
CA PHE A 101 -8.53 9.02 -10.59
C PHE A 101 -8.83 7.54 -10.39
N ILE A 102 -8.08 6.65 -11.06
CA ILE A 102 -8.26 5.19 -10.94
C ILE A 102 -7.55 4.72 -9.67
N GLY A 103 -8.28 4.76 -8.57
CA GLY A 103 -7.79 4.47 -7.22
C GLY A 103 -8.78 4.89 -6.14
N PRO A 104 -8.35 4.90 -4.87
CA PRO A 104 -9.16 5.38 -3.75
C PRO A 104 -9.46 6.87 -3.83
N THR A 105 -10.42 7.32 -3.01
CA THR A 105 -10.76 8.76 -2.94
C THR A 105 -9.65 9.57 -2.27
N PRO A 106 -9.58 10.90 -2.48
CA PRO A 106 -8.62 11.76 -1.79
C PRO A 106 -8.65 11.61 -0.26
N GLU A 107 -9.85 11.45 0.31
CA GLU A 107 -10.05 11.27 1.75
C GLU A 107 -9.47 9.95 2.23
N GLN A 108 -9.64 8.86 1.47
CA GLN A 108 -9.09 7.53 1.78
C GLN A 108 -7.58 7.52 1.65
N LEU A 109 -7.03 8.16 0.61
CA LEU A 109 -5.59 8.35 0.44
C LEU A 109 -4.99 9.13 1.61
N GLY A 110 -5.63 10.23 2.02
CA GLY A 110 -5.21 11.03 3.17
C GLY A 110 -5.33 10.30 4.50
N LEU A 111 -6.34 9.43 4.66
CA LEU A 111 -6.54 8.63 5.86
C LEU A 111 -5.44 7.56 6.00
N PHE A 112 -5.22 6.75 4.97
CA PHE A 112 -4.28 5.64 5.02
C PHE A 112 -2.82 6.08 4.85
N GLY A 113 -2.57 7.23 4.23
CA GLY A 113 -1.25 7.87 4.19
C GLY A 113 -0.77 8.40 5.55
N ASP A 114 -1.70 8.64 6.50
CA ASP A 114 -1.39 9.05 7.86
C ASP A 114 -1.44 7.83 8.81
N LYS A 115 -0.26 7.39 9.28
CA LYS A 115 -0.14 6.21 10.15
C LYS A 115 -0.93 6.34 11.46
N ALA A 116 -1.02 7.55 12.04
CA ALA A 116 -1.76 7.75 13.28
C ALA A 116 -3.28 7.62 13.04
N ARG A 117 -3.79 8.20 11.95
CA ARG A 117 -5.19 8.09 11.55
C ARG A 117 -5.57 6.65 11.18
N ALA A 118 -4.72 5.94 10.43
CA ALA A 118 -4.94 4.55 10.06
C ALA A 118 -4.97 3.63 11.30
N ARG A 119 -4.07 3.85 12.29
CA ARG A 119 -4.08 3.12 13.57
C ARG A 119 -5.32 3.44 14.42
N ALA A 120 -5.76 4.70 14.44
CA ALA A 120 -6.99 5.08 15.12
C ALA A 120 -8.21 4.39 14.50
N LEU A 121 -8.31 4.33 13.17
CA LEU A 121 -9.33 3.57 12.47
C LEU A 121 -9.28 2.08 12.82
N ALA A 122 -8.07 1.47 12.84
CA ALA A 122 -7.92 0.07 13.24
C ALA A 122 -8.50 -0.18 14.63
N THR A 123 -8.18 0.68 15.60
CA THR A 123 -8.71 0.60 16.98
C THR A 123 -10.24 0.75 17.00
N GLN A 124 -10.81 1.68 16.24
CA GLN A 124 -12.26 1.86 16.13
C GLN A 124 -12.98 0.65 15.50
N CYS A 125 -12.26 -0.10 14.66
CA CYS A 125 -12.76 -1.32 14.02
C CYS A 125 -12.46 -2.60 14.81
N ASP A 126 -12.04 -2.51 16.08
CA ASP A 126 -11.61 -3.64 16.90
C ASP A 126 -10.51 -4.48 16.23
N VAL A 127 -9.59 -3.81 15.53
CA VAL A 127 -8.41 -4.43 14.92
C VAL A 127 -7.19 -4.13 15.80
N PRO A 128 -6.49 -5.16 16.28
CA PRO A 128 -5.34 -4.97 17.14
C PRO A 128 -4.23 -4.17 16.46
N VAL A 129 -3.63 -3.24 17.18
CA VAL A 129 -2.46 -2.47 16.76
C VAL A 129 -1.29 -2.76 17.69
N MET A 130 -0.06 -2.58 17.20
CA MET A 130 1.12 -2.80 18.03
C MET A 130 1.11 -1.83 19.22
N PRO A 131 1.24 -2.30 20.48
CA PRO A 131 1.44 -1.42 21.62
C PRO A 131 2.68 -0.54 21.41
N GLY A 132 2.54 0.77 21.64
CA GLY A 132 3.62 1.72 21.37
C GLY A 132 3.32 3.10 21.94
N SER A 133 4.28 4.00 21.82
CA SER A 133 4.10 5.40 22.21
C SER A 133 3.15 6.13 21.26
N ALA A 134 2.42 7.12 21.78
CA ALA A 134 1.49 7.92 21.00
C ALA A 134 2.17 8.86 19.98
N GLY A 135 3.47 9.10 20.13
CA GLY A 135 4.25 10.00 19.27
C GLY A 135 5.73 9.93 19.61
N ALA A 136 6.46 11.01 19.31
CA ALA A 136 7.88 11.14 19.61
C ALA A 136 8.15 10.94 21.10
N VAL A 137 9.22 10.21 21.40
CA VAL A 137 9.66 9.95 22.77
C VAL A 137 11.11 10.39 23.01
N THR A 138 11.38 10.87 24.20
CA THR A 138 12.75 11.06 24.73
C THR A 138 13.36 9.69 25.03
N LEU A 139 14.70 9.65 25.17
CA LEU A 139 15.38 8.42 25.56
C LEU A 139 14.86 7.86 26.90
N ALA A 140 14.60 8.72 27.89
CA ALA A 140 14.06 8.31 29.18
C ALA A 140 12.66 7.67 29.07
N GLN A 141 11.80 8.22 28.22
CA GLN A 141 10.48 7.63 27.94
C GLN A 141 10.61 6.29 27.19
N ALA A 142 11.55 6.20 26.25
CA ALA A 142 11.82 4.95 25.53
C ALA A 142 12.35 3.86 26.49
N GLN A 143 13.20 4.23 27.47
CA GLN A 143 13.70 3.31 28.51
C GLN A 143 12.56 2.83 29.43
N ALA A 144 11.65 3.73 29.83
CA ALA A 144 10.48 3.36 30.64
C ALA A 144 9.57 2.37 29.88
N PHE A 145 9.30 2.65 28.61
CA PHE A 145 8.51 1.74 27.76
C PHE A 145 9.23 0.39 27.55
N PHE A 146 10.57 0.41 27.36
CA PHE A 146 11.34 -0.83 27.26
C PHE A 146 11.20 -1.68 28.53
N ALA A 147 11.35 -1.06 29.71
CA ALA A 147 11.22 -1.78 30.98
C ALA A 147 9.85 -2.45 31.15
N GLU A 148 8.78 -1.76 30.76
CA GLU A 148 7.41 -2.32 30.75
C GLU A 148 7.29 -3.52 29.81
N GLN A 149 7.79 -3.41 28.58
CA GLN A 149 7.72 -4.50 27.60
C GLN A 149 8.63 -5.67 27.97
N HIS A 150 9.81 -5.38 28.54
CA HIS A 150 10.77 -6.40 28.98
C HIS A 150 10.20 -7.25 30.12
N ALA A 151 9.46 -6.65 31.05
CA ALA A 151 8.75 -7.38 32.10
C ALA A 151 7.73 -8.40 31.56
N GLN A 152 7.27 -8.22 30.29
CA GLN A 152 6.39 -9.12 29.59
C GLN A 152 7.14 -10.04 28.60
N GLY A 153 8.47 -10.13 28.69
CA GLY A 153 9.33 -10.94 27.84
C GLY A 153 9.51 -10.44 26.40
N ALA A 154 9.16 -9.16 26.12
CA ALA A 154 9.31 -8.55 24.82
C ALA A 154 10.43 -7.50 24.80
N GLY A 155 11.01 -7.26 23.62
CA GLY A 155 11.84 -6.09 23.34
C GLY A 155 11.01 -4.95 22.75
N VAL A 156 11.71 -3.95 22.24
CA VAL A 156 11.07 -2.82 21.54
C VAL A 156 11.66 -2.62 20.14
N MET A 157 10.86 -2.05 19.27
CA MET A 157 11.28 -1.50 17.98
C MET A 157 11.32 0.02 18.10
N VAL A 158 12.49 0.61 17.89
CA VAL A 158 12.67 2.07 17.78
C VAL A 158 12.47 2.46 16.33
N LYS A 159 11.58 3.43 16.06
CA LYS A 159 11.22 3.84 14.70
C LYS A 159 11.30 5.36 14.54
N ALA A 160 11.87 5.80 13.42
CA ALA A 160 11.86 7.20 13.01
C ALA A 160 10.44 7.68 12.68
N ILE A 161 10.06 8.86 13.16
CA ILE A 161 8.82 9.53 12.71
C ILE A 161 9.02 9.99 11.26
N GLY A 162 8.03 9.70 10.40
CA GLY A 162 8.15 9.94 8.97
C GLY A 162 8.89 8.84 8.19
N GLY A 163 9.46 7.83 8.88
CA GLY A 163 10.08 6.67 8.25
C GLY A 163 9.09 5.80 7.48
N GLY A 164 9.54 5.30 6.32
CA GLY A 164 8.79 4.37 5.47
C GLY A 164 9.73 3.38 4.79
N GLY A 165 9.21 2.25 4.29
CA GLY A 165 9.99 1.24 3.59
C GLY A 165 11.10 0.61 4.44
N GLY A 166 10.90 0.51 5.76
CA GLY A 166 11.85 -0.13 6.68
C GLY A 166 13.06 0.70 7.06
N ARG A 167 13.17 1.96 6.63
CA ARG A 167 14.28 2.86 7.01
C ARG A 167 14.03 3.49 8.37
N GLY A 168 15.12 3.69 9.15
CA GLY A 168 15.03 4.31 10.47
C GLY A 168 14.36 3.41 11.52
N MET A 169 14.53 2.10 11.43
CA MET A 169 13.98 1.13 12.38
C MET A 169 15.08 0.26 12.99
N ARG A 170 15.02 0.06 14.31
CA ARG A 170 15.96 -0.83 15.05
C ARG A 170 15.24 -1.61 16.13
N ALA A 171 15.42 -2.94 16.08
CA ALA A 171 15.00 -3.82 17.16
C ALA A 171 15.99 -3.74 18.31
N VAL A 172 15.48 -3.65 19.53
CA VAL A 172 16.24 -3.61 20.78
C VAL A 172 15.70 -4.67 21.72
N ILE A 173 16.56 -5.57 22.13
CA ILE A 173 16.25 -6.64 23.09
C ILE A 173 17.05 -6.53 24.38
N ASP A 174 18.15 -5.78 24.36
CA ASP A 174 18.97 -5.42 25.52
C ASP A 174 18.83 -3.90 25.75
N VAL A 175 18.51 -3.51 26.96
CA VAL A 175 18.36 -2.09 27.35
C VAL A 175 19.63 -1.27 27.10
N HIS A 176 20.81 -1.89 27.14
CA HIS A 176 22.08 -1.21 26.89
C HIS A 176 22.24 -0.77 25.43
N GLU A 177 21.54 -1.38 24.48
CA GLU A 177 21.54 -1.00 23.07
C GLU A 177 20.59 0.18 22.76
N LEU A 178 19.64 0.45 23.67
CA LEU A 178 18.57 1.42 23.42
C LEU A 178 19.08 2.86 23.19
N PRO A 179 20.08 3.39 23.94
CA PRO A 179 20.60 4.73 23.69
C PRO A 179 21.19 4.90 22.29
N GLU A 180 21.96 3.92 21.82
CA GLU A 180 22.57 3.94 20.50
C GLU A 180 21.48 3.81 19.40
N ALA A 181 20.55 2.89 19.56
CA ALA A 181 19.44 2.70 18.63
C ALA A 181 18.58 3.96 18.49
N HIS A 182 18.27 4.62 19.61
CA HIS A 182 17.51 5.88 19.66
C HIS A 182 18.26 6.99 18.92
N ALA A 183 19.55 7.20 19.22
CA ALA A 183 20.36 8.24 18.59
C ALA A 183 20.52 8.02 17.07
N ARG A 184 20.74 6.78 16.63
CA ARG A 184 20.86 6.44 15.21
C ARG A 184 19.55 6.64 14.47
N CYS A 185 18.40 6.19 15.01
CA CYS A 185 17.10 6.43 14.41
C CYS A 185 16.76 7.92 14.30
N MET A 186 17.11 8.73 15.32
CA MET A 186 16.98 10.19 15.29
C MET A 186 17.79 10.82 14.15
N SER A 187 19.08 10.43 14.03
CA SER A 187 19.96 10.93 12.97
C SER A 187 19.46 10.57 11.56
N GLU A 188 19.00 9.34 11.38
CA GLU A 188 18.42 8.89 10.11
C GLU A 188 17.10 9.61 9.77
N ALA A 189 16.24 9.85 10.77
CA ALA A 189 15.01 10.61 10.61
C ALA A 189 15.29 12.02 10.08
N ARG A 190 16.28 12.69 10.70
CA ARG A 190 16.70 14.04 10.29
C ARG A 190 17.29 14.05 8.89
N ALA A 191 18.18 13.12 8.57
CA ALA A 191 18.86 13.07 7.29
C ALA A 191 17.95 12.70 6.12
N ALA A 192 17.02 11.76 6.33
CA ALA A 192 16.18 11.22 5.26
C ALA A 192 14.85 11.94 5.08
N PHE A 193 14.29 12.50 6.16
CA PHE A 193 12.91 13.03 6.17
C PHE A 193 12.83 14.48 6.64
N GLY A 194 13.94 15.08 7.12
CA GLY A 194 13.94 16.44 7.65
C GLY A 194 13.16 16.63 8.95
N ILE A 195 12.69 15.53 9.57
CA ILE A 195 11.87 15.52 10.79
C ILE A 195 12.67 14.86 11.90
N GLU A 196 12.79 15.52 13.05
CA GLU A 196 13.39 14.93 14.24
C GLU A 196 12.33 14.25 15.10
N GLY A 197 12.55 12.99 15.43
CA GLY A 197 11.70 12.26 16.35
C GLY A 197 11.73 10.76 16.09
N VAL A 198 11.68 10.03 17.18
CA VAL A 198 11.51 8.57 17.16
C VAL A 198 10.36 8.20 18.08
N TYR A 199 9.67 7.13 17.76
CA TYR A 199 8.70 6.49 18.62
C TYR A 199 9.11 5.04 18.86
N VAL A 200 8.53 4.41 19.86
CA VAL A 200 8.81 3.03 20.24
C VAL A 200 7.56 2.19 20.19
N GLU A 201 7.70 0.95 19.73
CA GLU A 201 6.65 -0.06 19.73
C GLU A 201 7.18 -1.38 20.31
N ARG A 202 6.27 -2.21 20.81
CA ARG A 202 6.60 -3.58 21.22
C ARG A 202 7.23 -4.34 20.04
N LEU A 203 8.27 -5.12 20.30
CA LEU A 203 8.88 -6.00 19.30
C LEU A 203 8.15 -7.33 19.23
N MET A 204 7.62 -7.68 18.07
CA MET A 204 7.11 -9.01 17.77
C MET A 204 8.22 -9.83 17.10
N ARG A 205 8.81 -10.78 17.83
CA ARG A 205 10.04 -11.48 17.38
C ARG A 205 9.81 -12.48 16.26
N ASN A 206 8.68 -13.24 16.32
CA ASN A 206 8.36 -14.31 15.38
C ASN A 206 7.30 -13.86 14.39
N ALA A 207 7.33 -12.59 14.02
CA ALA A 207 6.34 -12.01 13.15
C ALA A 207 6.51 -12.51 11.71
N ARG A 208 5.42 -12.99 11.15
CA ARG A 208 5.23 -13.12 9.70
C ARG A 208 4.55 -11.85 9.19
N HIS A 209 4.93 -11.42 8.00
CA HIS A 209 4.30 -10.29 7.32
C HIS A 209 3.24 -10.82 6.37
N ILE A 210 1.99 -10.64 6.74
CA ILE A 210 0.82 -11.07 5.97
C ILE A 210 0.08 -9.82 5.51
N GLU A 211 -0.32 -9.80 4.25
CA GLU A 211 -1.09 -8.70 3.69
C GLU A 211 -2.35 -9.23 3.01
N VAL A 212 -3.46 -8.51 3.17
CA VAL A 212 -4.77 -8.87 2.60
C VAL A 212 -5.08 -7.94 1.44
N GLN A 213 -5.26 -8.51 0.25
CA GLN A 213 -5.72 -7.78 -0.92
C GLN A 213 -7.22 -7.52 -0.82
N VAL A 214 -7.62 -6.27 -0.91
CA VAL A 214 -9.02 -5.88 -0.98
C VAL A 214 -9.34 -5.16 -2.28
N LEU A 215 -10.60 -5.27 -2.69
CA LEU A 215 -11.21 -4.48 -3.76
C LEU A 215 -12.54 -3.93 -3.25
N GLY A 216 -12.78 -2.63 -3.42
CA GLY A 216 -14.01 -1.98 -3.02
C GLY A 216 -14.59 -1.13 -4.13
N ASP A 217 -15.90 -1.03 -4.21
CA ASP A 217 -16.63 -0.15 -5.15
C ASP A 217 -17.21 1.12 -4.49
N GLY A 218 -16.95 1.30 -3.18
CA GLY A 218 -17.48 2.38 -2.36
C GLY A 218 -18.74 1.98 -1.56
N GLN A 219 -19.41 0.89 -1.92
CA GLN A 219 -20.56 0.33 -1.22
C GLN A 219 -20.23 -1.05 -0.62
N SER A 220 -19.59 -1.88 -1.40
CA SER A 220 -19.16 -3.23 -1.04
C SER A 220 -17.65 -3.35 -1.06
N VAL A 221 -17.11 -4.27 -0.26
CA VAL A 221 -15.67 -4.58 -0.21
C VAL A 221 -15.48 -6.09 -0.19
N ALA A 222 -14.68 -6.61 -1.09
CA ALA A 222 -14.29 -8.01 -1.19
C ALA A 222 -12.83 -8.23 -0.82
N SER A 223 -12.52 -9.42 -0.28
CA SER A 223 -11.15 -9.91 -0.14
C SER A 223 -10.77 -10.78 -1.33
N LEU A 224 -9.61 -10.51 -1.92
CA LEU A 224 -9.02 -11.30 -2.99
C LEU A 224 -7.95 -12.27 -2.47
N GLY A 225 -7.95 -12.50 -1.15
CA GLY A 225 -7.00 -13.37 -0.47
C GLY A 225 -5.81 -12.63 0.13
N GLU A 226 -4.92 -13.38 0.71
CA GLU A 226 -3.73 -12.84 1.36
C GLU A 226 -2.44 -13.30 0.68
N ARG A 227 -1.38 -12.54 0.94
CA ARG A 227 0.00 -12.84 0.55
C ARG A 227 0.91 -12.88 1.78
N GLU A 228 1.92 -13.72 1.69
CA GLU A 228 3.04 -13.75 2.63
C GLU A 228 4.20 -12.93 2.09
N CYS A 229 4.67 -11.97 2.86
CA CYS A 229 5.80 -11.09 2.51
C CYS A 229 6.92 -11.14 3.56
N THR A 230 7.04 -12.24 4.29
CA THR A 230 7.99 -12.39 5.42
C THR A 230 9.43 -12.44 4.97
N LEU A 231 9.71 -12.95 3.76
CA LEU A 231 11.08 -13.03 3.22
C LEU A 231 11.53 -11.65 2.74
N GLN A 232 12.28 -10.97 3.61
CA GLN A 232 12.69 -9.59 3.43
C GLN A 232 14.21 -9.43 3.64
N ARG A 233 14.78 -8.43 2.98
CA ARG A 233 16.14 -7.96 3.26
C ARG A 233 16.08 -6.50 3.68
N ARG A 234 16.52 -6.19 4.90
CA ARG A 234 16.47 -4.83 5.46
C ARG A 234 15.06 -4.22 5.38
N PHE A 235 14.05 -5.02 5.71
CA PHE A 235 12.62 -4.67 5.65
C PHE A 235 12.07 -4.38 4.24
N GLN A 236 12.80 -4.77 3.19
CA GLN A 236 12.30 -4.75 1.82
C GLN A 236 11.87 -6.15 1.40
N LYS A 237 10.66 -6.29 0.89
CA LYS A 237 10.10 -7.54 0.38
C LYS A 237 10.99 -8.09 -0.73
N LEU A 238 11.31 -9.38 -0.71
CA LEU A 238 12.11 -10.08 -1.73
C LEU A 238 11.35 -11.21 -2.39
N VAL A 239 10.51 -11.88 -1.61
CA VAL A 239 9.71 -13.02 -2.08
C VAL A 239 8.33 -12.88 -1.49
N GLU A 240 7.34 -12.88 -2.34
CA GLU A 240 5.93 -12.84 -2.01
C GLU A 240 5.25 -14.12 -2.46
N ILE A 241 4.42 -14.69 -1.59
CA ILE A 241 3.76 -15.98 -1.82
C ILE A 241 2.25 -15.82 -1.62
N ALA A 242 1.45 -16.34 -2.53
CA ALA A 242 0.00 -16.43 -2.39
C ALA A 242 -0.50 -17.87 -2.63
N PRO A 243 -1.42 -18.39 -1.80
CA PRO A 243 -1.75 -17.92 -0.46
C PRO A 243 -0.57 -18.13 0.51
N SER A 244 -0.65 -17.51 1.70
CA SER A 244 0.35 -17.69 2.75
C SER A 244 0.46 -19.14 3.18
N PRO A 245 1.65 -19.80 3.06
CA PRO A 245 1.80 -21.19 3.43
C PRO A 245 1.70 -21.37 4.94
N SER A 246 1.08 -22.47 5.37
CA SER A 246 1.01 -22.86 6.79
C SER A 246 0.40 -21.81 7.73
N LEU A 247 -0.37 -20.88 7.22
CA LEU A 247 -1.17 -19.97 8.06
C LEU A 247 -2.41 -20.71 8.55
N PRO A 248 -2.61 -20.84 9.88
CA PRO A 248 -3.81 -21.51 10.40
C PRO A 248 -5.09 -20.85 9.89
N GLU A 249 -6.05 -21.65 9.43
CA GLU A 249 -7.27 -21.15 8.78
C GLU A 249 -8.06 -20.17 9.66
N ALA A 250 -8.18 -20.47 10.96
CA ALA A 250 -8.84 -19.56 11.90
C ALA A 250 -8.13 -18.19 12.01
N LEU A 251 -6.81 -18.16 11.88
CA LEU A 251 -6.04 -16.92 11.93
C LEU A 251 -6.12 -16.17 10.61
N ARG A 252 -6.08 -16.89 9.47
CA ARG A 252 -6.34 -16.37 8.13
C ARG A 252 -7.68 -15.63 8.08
N ALA A 253 -8.74 -16.29 8.54
CA ALA A 253 -10.08 -15.70 8.58
C ALA A 253 -10.13 -14.45 9.45
N ARG A 254 -9.48 -14.44 10.63
CA ARG A 254 -9.44 -13.27 11.53
C ARG A 254 -8.71 -12.09 10.91
N VAL A 255 -7.57 -12.30 10.25
CA VAL A 255 -6.78 -11.27 9.58
C VAL A 255 -7.57 -10.70 8.39
N THR A 256 -8.16 -11.56 7.57
CA THR A 256 -9.02 -11.16 6.45
C THR A 256 -10.20 -10.32 6.92
N GLN A 257 -10.92 -10.77 7.96
CA GLN A 257 -12.05 -10.02 8.52
C GLN A 257 -11.61 -8.68 9.12
N ALA A 258 -10.41 -8.58 9.70
CA ALA A 258 -9.87 -7.31 10.18
C ALA A 258 -9.68 -6.31 9.04
N ALA A 259 -9.08 -6.74 7.92
CA ALA A 259 -8.94 -5.90 6.72
C ALA A 259 -10.29 -5.46 6.17
N LEU A 260 -11.24 -6.39 6.05
CA LEU A 260 -12.60 -6.09 5.55
C LEU A 260 -13.35 -5.11 6.46
N ARG A 261 -13.26 -5.25 7.81
CA ARG A 261 -13.89 -4.28 8.73
C ARG A 261 -13.36 -2.87 8.53
N MET A 262 -12.03 -2.71 8.44
CA MET A 262 -11.41 -1.40 8.21
C MET A 262 -11.81 -0.80 6.87
N ALA A 263 -11.78 -1.59 5.81
CA ALA A 263 -12.13 -1.13 4.47
C ALA A 263 -13.63 -0.77 4.36
N LYS A 264 -14.53 -1.59 4.92
CA LYS A 264 -15.98 -1.33 4.96
C LYS A 264 -16.31 -0.07 5.77
N ALA A 265 -15.61 0.17 6.89
CA ALA A 265 -15.84 1.34 7.75
C ALA A 265 -15.63 2.69 7.03
N VAL A 266 -14.88 2.70 5.93
CA VAL A 266 -14.59 3.91 5.15
C VAL A 266 -15.22 3.88 3.76
N GLY A 267 -16.06 2.88 3.43
CA GLY A 267 -16.59 2.71 2.08
C GLY A 267 -15.48 2.67 1.04
N TYR A 268 -14.49 1.78 1.24
CA TYR A 268 -13.27 1.75 0.43
C TYR A 268 -13.57 1.61 -1.06
N ARG A 269 -12.82 2.35 -1.91
CA ARG A 269 -12.93 2.29 -3.36
C ARG A 269 -11.60 1.97 -4.02
N GLY A 270 -11.60 1.12 -5.04
CA GLY A 270 -10.42 0.67 -5.76
C GLY A 270 -9.70 -0.49 -5.07
N LEU A 271 -8.48 -0.77 -5.54
CA LEU A 271 -7.60 -1.77 -4.93
C LEU A 271 -6.87 -1.20 -3.72
N GLY A 272 -6.67 -2.04 -2.72
CA GLY A 272 -5.84 -1.72 -1.56
C GLY A 272 -5.32 -2.97 -0.90
N THR A 273 -4.29 -2.80 -0.09
CA THR A 273 -3.68 -3.88 0.66
C THR A 273 -3.55 -3.46 2.12
N PHE A 274 -4.03 -4.31 3.02
CA PHE A 274 -3.94 -4.12 4.48
C PHE A 274 -2.89 -5.07 5.02
N GLU A 275 -1.87 -4.53 5.68
CA GLU A 275 -0.69 -5.26 6.12
C GLU A 275 -0.73 -5.54 7.62
N PHE A 276 -0.33 -6.76 7.98
CA PHE A 276 -0.36 -7.27 9.35
C PHE A 276 0.96 -7.96 9.70
N LEU A 277 1.40 -7.79 10.95
CA LEU A 277 2.33 -8.73 11.56
C LEU A 277 1.54 -9.83 12.26
N VAL A 278 1.92 -11.07 12.02
CA VAL A 278 1.22 -12.26 12.51
C VAL A 278 2.20 -13.16 13.26
N ASP A 279 1.89 -13.47 14.52
CA ASP A 279 2.60 -14.48 15.32
C ASP A 279 1.62 -15.58 15.71
N ALA A 280 1.61 -16.68 14.95
CA ALA A 280 0.70 -17.79 15.16
C ALA A 280 0.93 -18.54 16.50
N GLY A 281 2.09 -18.33 17.14
CA GLY A 281 2.40 -18.88 18.47
C GLY A 281 1.88 -18.03 19.63
N SER A 282 1.48 -16.78 19.36
CA SER A 282 0.99 -15.89 20.40
C SER A 282 -0.49 -16.11 20.69
N THR A 283 -0.82 -16.33 21.96
CA THR A 283 -2.22 -16.45 22.42
C THR A 283 -2.85 -15.10 22.76
N THR A 284 -2.03 -14.09 23.08
CA THR A 284 -2.50 -12.76 23.52
C THR A 284 -2.56 -11.76 22.38
N LEU A 285 -1.60 -11.79 21.47
CA LEU A 285 -1.50 -10.85 20.35
C LEU A 285 -1.10 -11.58 19.05
N PRO A 286 -1.99 -12.42 18.50
CA PRO A 286 -1.66 -13.29 17.36
C PRO A 286 -1.49 -12.53 16.04
N PHE A 287 -2.00 -11.33 15.93
CA PHE A 287 -1.76 -10.42 14.82
C PHE A 287 -2.00 -8.96 15.21
N VAL A 288 -1.38 -8.05 14.48
CA VAL A 288 -1.59 -6.60 14.58
C VAL A 288 -1.58 -5.97 13.20
N PHE A 289 -2.40 -4.93 13.02
CA PHE A 289 -2.35 -4.07 11.85
C PHE A 289 -1.08 -3.19 11.87
N ILE A 290 -0.42 -3.04 10.71
CA ILE A 290 0.77 -2.19 10.55
C ILE A 290 0.43 -0.95 9.73
N GLU A 291 -0.02 -1.18 8.49
CA GLU A 291 -0.36 -0.11 7.55
C GLU A 291 -1.33 -0.61 6.47
N ALA A 292 -1.90 0.32 5.73
CA ALA A 292 -2.59 0.02 4.49
C ALA A 292 -1.94 0.77 3.34
N ASN A 293 -1.85 0.11 2.18
CA ASN A 293 -1.37 0.70 0.94
C ASN A 293 -2.58 0.89 0.01
N PRO A 294 -3.10 2.14 -0.10
CA PRO A 294 -4.32 2.42 -0.85
C PRO A 294 -4.03 2.55 -2.36
N ARG A 295 -3.52 1.49 -2.95
CA ARG A 295 -3.09 1.40 -4.36
C ARG A 295 -2.88 -0.05 -4.80
N LEU A 296 -2.61 -0.22 -6.09
CA LEU A 296 -2.04 -1.46 -6.61
C LEU A 296 -0.64 -1.71 -6.01
N GLN A 297 -0.34 -2.96 -5.67
CA GLN A 297 0.98 -3.38 -5.17
C GLN A 297 1.83 -3.98 -6.30
N VAL A 298 3.17 -3.95 -6.16
CA VAL A 298 4.09 -4.61 -7.09
C VAL A 298 3.78 -6.09 -7.19
N GLU A 299 3.55 -6.71 -6.06
CA GLU A 299 3.29 -8.14 -5.84
C GLU A 299 1.86 -8.61 -6.18
N HIS A 300 1.04 -7.77 -6.82
CA HIS A 300 -0.34 -8.12 -7.22
C HIS A 300 -0.42 -9.37 -8.09
N THR A 301 0.60 -9.65 -8.86
CA THR A 301 0.64 -10.74 -9.84
C THR A 301 0.53 -12.13 -9.21
N VAL A 302 1.04 -12.34 -7.98
CA VAL A 302 0.88 -13.64 -7.31
C VAL A 302 -0.58 -13.89 -6.89
N THR A 303 -1.33 -12.84 -6.55
CA THR A 303 -2.79 -12.95 -6.32
C THR A 303 -3.52 -13.27 -7.63
N GLU A 304 -3.18 -12.60 -8.73
CA GLU A 304 -3.75 -12.90 -10.05
C GLU A 304 -3.51 -14.35 -10.46
N ALA A 305 -2.30 -14.86 -10.24
CA ALA A 305 -1.94 -16.23 -10.60
C ALA A 305 -2.77 -17.28 -9.86
N VAL A 306 -3.11 -17.07 -8.57
CA VAL A 306 -3.88 -18.04 -7.80
C VAL A 306 -5.39 -17.87 -7.90
N THR A 307 -5.87 -16.65 -8.22
CA THR A 307 -7.31 -16.37 -8.32
C THR A 307 -7.83 -16.45 -9.76
N GLY A 308 -6.97 -16.23 -10.75
CA GLY A 308 -7.34 -16.09 -12.15
C GLY A 308 -8.00 -14.76 -12.48
N LEU A 309 -7.97 -13.79 -11.56
CA LEU A 309 -8.54 -12.44 -11.75
C LEU A 309 -7.45 -11.49 -12.28
N ASP A 310 -7.80 -10.59 -13.17
CA ASP A 310 -6.95 -9.45 -13.56
C ASP A 310 -7.27 -8.26 -12.64
N LEU A 311 -6.40 -7.99 -11.66
CA LEU A 311 -6.64 -6.95 -10.66
C LEU A 311 -6.66 -5.54 -11.27
N VAL A 312 -5.88 -5.31 -12.30
CA VAL A 312 -5.83 -4.01 -12.97
C VAL A 312 -7.12 -3.75 -13.74
N GLN A 313 -7.64 -4.76 -14.45
CA GLN A 313 -8.92 -4.63 -15.14
C GLN A 313 -10.07 -4.40 -14.15
N LEU A 314 -10.09 -5.13 -13.03
CA LEU A 314 -11.07 -4.92 -11.96
C LEU A 314 -10.97 -3.50 -11.37
N GLN A 315 -9.77 -2.99 -11.14
CA GLN A 315 -9.58 -1.62 -10.63
C GLN A 315 -10.12 -0.57 -11.61
N ILE A 316 -9.87 -0.74 -12.91
CA ILE A 316 -10.37 0.14 -13.96
C ILE A 316 -11.90 0.09 -14.02
N ALA A 317 -12.48 -1.11 -13.97
CA ALA A 317 -13.92 -1.31 -14.04
C ALA A 317 -14.66 -0.66 -12.85
N VAL A 318 -14.15 -0.86 -11.63
CA VAL A 318 -14.67 -0.22 -10.42
C VAL A 318 -14.55 1.31 -10.51
N ALA A 319 -13.42 1.83 -11.01
CA ALA A 319 -13.25 3.27 -11.20
C ALA A 319 -14.24 3.85 -12.23
N ALA A 320 -14.63 3.04 -13.23
CA ALA A 320 -15.68 3.37 -14.21
C ALA A 320 -17.11 3.25 -13.65
N GLY A 321 -17.27 2.86 -12.37
CA GLY A 321 -18.56 2.78 -11.68
C GLY A 321 -19.25 1.43 -11.76
N GLN A 322 -18.57 0.36 -12.18
CA GLN A 322 -19.12 -0.99 -12.15
C GLN A 322 -19.10 -1.55 -10.72
N PRO A 323 -20.21 -2.08 -10.20
CA PRO A 323 -20.27 -2.69 -8.89
C PRO A 323 -19.61 -4.08 -8.88
N LEU A 324 -19.19 -4.56 -7.69
CA LEU A 324 -18.41 -5.79 -7.54
C LEU A 324 -19.18 -7.04 -8.03
N ASP A 325 -20.49 -7.10 -7.83
CA ASP A 325 -21.32 -8.23 -8.23
C ASP A 325 -21.40 -8.39 -9.77
N GLU A 326 -21.47 -7.30 -10.52
CA GLU A 326 -21.39 -7.31 -11.98
C GLU A 326 -20.01 -7.76 -12.51
N LEU A 327 -18.98 -7.61 -11.69
CA LEU A 327 -17.61 -8.05 -11.99
C LEU A 327 -17.34 -9.51 -11.57
N GLY A 328 -18.36 -10.19 -11.02
CA GLY A 328 -18.23 -11.56 -10.51
C GLY A 328 -17.38 -11.67 -9.25
N VAL A 329 -17.22 -10.58 -8.51
CA VAL A 329 -16.48 -10.53 -7.23
C VAL A 329 -17.47 -10.51 -6.07
N ASP A 330 -17.50 -11.61 -5.32
CA ASP A 330 -18.41 -11.79 -4.18
C ASP A 330 -17.85 -11.06 -2.94
N ALA A 331 -18.58 -10.08 -2.43
CA ALA A 331 -18.17 -9.32 -1.23
C ALA A 331 -18.30 -10.12 0.07
N ASP A 332 -19.04 -11.22 0.08
CA ASP A 332 -19.25 -12.05 1.26
C ASP A 332 -18.27 -13.25 1.35
N ARG A 333 -17.49 -13.45 0.30
CA ARG A 333 -16.51 -14.54 0.22
C ARG A 333 -15.14 -14.03 -0.23
N THR A 334 -14.10 -14.61 0.34
CA THR A 334 -12.75 -14.44 -0.23
C THR A 334 -12.69 -15.12 -1.60
N ALA A 335 -12.08 -14.46 -2.57
CA ALA A 335 -11.90 -15.03 -3.91
C ALA A 335 -11.23 -16.42 -3.81
N PRO A 336 -11.78 -17.44 -4.50
CA PRO A 336 -11.20 -18.78 -4.47
C PRO A 336 -9.80 -18.78 -5.05
N GLN A 337 -8.89 -19.46 -4.37
CA GLN A 337 -7.48 -19.57 -4.77
C GLN A 337 -7.16 -20.99 -5.21
N ARG A 338 -6.32 -21.14 -6.23
CA ARG A 338 -5.88 -22.43 -6.77
C ARG A 338 -4.36 -22.49 -6.78
N GLY A 339 -3.82 -23.51 -6.09
CA GLY A 339 -2.37 -23.72 -6.01
C GLY A 339 -1.65 -22.64 -5.20
N PHE A 340 -0.38 -22.41 -5.55
CA PHE A 340 0.49 -21.40 -4.95
C PHE A 340 1.21 -20.65 -6.07
N ALA A 341 1.46 -19.36 -5.85
CA ALA A 341 2.32 -18.52 -6.68
C ALA A 341 3.39 -17.87 -5.83
N VAL A 342 4.56 -17.71 -6.44
CA VAL A 342 5.73 -17.09 -5.79
C VAL A 342 6.33 -16.07 -6.74
#